data_ed07dd2cc6a1e841b3f7e2439a5037cd
#
_entry.id   ed07dd2cc6a1e841b3f7e2439a5037cd
#
_cell.length_a   1.000
_cell.length_b   1.000
_cell.length_c   1.000
_cell.angle_alpha   90.00
_cell.angle_beta   90.00
_cell.angle_gamma   90.00
#
_symmetry.space_group_name_H-M   'P 1'
#
loop_
_entity.id
_entity.type
_entity.pdbx_description
1 polymer ?
#
loop_
_entity_poly.entity_id
_entity_poly.type
_entity_poly.pdbx_seq_one_letter_code
_entity_poly.pdbx_strand_id
1 'polypeptide(L)'
;VIQREGIDCDYRKGGVLYCAARYPEQQASLREQLQGLRALGLGEADYRWLEPAELAKQLRLANPYGALFTPHCATIQPARLVRGLARCVESMGVEIYEQSRVLDWQPGLVRTAQGSVRADWIVPAVEGYAASLPPLGRYQLPVQSLLVATEPLPAETWAQIGLERGQAFSEASRQVTYGQRTADDRLA
;
A
#
# COMPACT_ATOMS: atom_id res chain seq x y z
N VAL A 1 13.80 5.56 -5.87
CA VAL A 1 14.39 4.21 -5.84
C VAL A 1 13.94 3.44 -7.09
N ILE A 2 12.65 3.08 -7.27
CA ILE A 2 12.17 2.21 -8.37
C ILE A 2 12.73 2.61 -9.75
N GLN A 3 12.54 3.87 -10.14
CA GLN A 3 13.04 4.36 -11.44
C GLN A 3 14.57 4.40 -11.52
N ARG A 4 15.23 4.85 -10.44
CA ARG A 4 16.69 4.97 -10.40
C ARG A 4 17.37 3.61 -10.51
N GLU A 5 16.83 2.59 -9.84
CA GLU A 5 17.39 1.23 -9.81
C GLU A 5 16.79 0.31 -10.89
N GLY A 6 15.92 0.83 -11.76
CA GLY A 6 15.31 0.07 -12.84
C GLY A 6 14.47 -1.13 -12.39
N ILE A 7 13.79 -1.03 -11.24
CA ILE A 7 13.03 -2.15 -10.70
C ILE A 7 11.71 -2.30 -11.46
N ASP A 8 11.55 -3.42 -12.15
CA ASP A 8 10.28 -3.81 -12.79
C ASP A 8 9.32 -4.39 -11.73
N CYS A 9 8.39 -3.55 -11.28
CA CYS A 9 7.38 -3.92 -10.28
C CYS A 9 5.97 -3.43 -10.64
N ASP A 10 5.67 -3.30 -11.93
CA ASP A 10 4.39 -2.78 -12.43
C ASP A 10 4.03 -1.39 -11.86
N TYR A 11 5.04 -0.59 -11.52
CA TYR A 11 4.84 0.73 -10.93
C TYR A 11 4.05 1.65 -11.86
N ARG A 12 2.92 2.15 -11.40
CA ARG A 12 2.10 3.14 -12.09
C ARG A 12 1.60 4.19 -11.11
N LYS A 13 1.90 5.46 -11.39
CA LYS A 13 1.41 6.59 -10.61
C LYS A 13 0.06 7.04 -11.19
N GLY A 14 -1.01 6.88 -10.43
CA GLY A 14 -2.37 7.26 -10.85
C GLY A 14 -3.18 7.91 -9.73
N GLY A 15 -2.63 7.98 -8.52
CA GLY A 15 -3.30 8.57 -7.37
C GLY A 15 -4.24 7.60 -6.66
N VAL A 16 -4.94 8.13 -5.64
CA VAL A 16 -5.95 7.39 -4.89
C VAL A 16 -7.21 8.23 -4.69
N LEU A 17 -8.35 7.56 -4.75
CA LEU A 17 -9.69 8.08 -4.48
C LEU A 17 -10.15 7.60 -3.11
N TYR A 18 -10.26 8.47 -2.13
CA TYR A 18 -10.91 8.18 -0.85
C TYR A 18 -12.40 8.47 -1.00
N CYS A 19 -13.21 7.43 -1.12
CA CYS A 19 -14.61 7.54 -1.53
C CYS A 19 -15.54 7.64 -0.32
N ALA A 20 -16.43 8.61 -0.34
CA ALA A 20 -17.62 8.63 0.49
C ALA A 20 -18.73 7.86 -0.25
N ALA A 21 -18.78 6.53 -0.06
CA ALA A 21 -19.55 5.63 -0.91
C ALA A 21 -20.90 5.22 -0.33
N ARG A 22 -21.06 5.22 1.00
CA ARG A 22 -22.23 4.61 1.67
C ARG A 22 -23.02 5.58 2.55
N TYR A 23 -22.35 6.46 3.27
CA TYR A 23 -22.95 7.27 4.32
C TYR A 23 -22.54 8.75 4.18
N PRO A 24 -23.46 9.70 4.47
CA PRO A 24 -23.14 11.12 4.40
C PRO A 24 -22.05 11.55 5.40
N GLU A 25 -21.90 10.83 6.52
CA GLU A 25 -20.82 11.08 7.50
C GLU A 25 -19.45 10.87 6.91
N GLN A 26 -19.30 9.98 5.94
CA GLN A 26 -18.03 9.79 5.21
C GLN A 26 -17.65 11.04 4.44
N GLN A 27 -18.62 11.70 3.81
CA GLN A 27 -18.40 12.98 3.13
C GLN A 27 -17.93 14.06 4.10
N ALA A 28 -18.63 14.20 5.23
CA ALA A 28 -18.27 15.20 6.24
C ALA A 28 -16.85 14.98 6.76
N SER A 29 -16.49 13.74 7.11
CA SER A 29 -15.15 13.39 7.58
C SER A 29 -14.06 13.65 6.54
N LEU A 30 -14.27 13.29 5.28
CA LEU A 30 -13.29 13.54 4.21
C LEU A 30 -13.13 15.03 3.89
N ARG A 31 -14.21 15.82 3.99
CA ARG A 31 -14.13 17.28 3.83
C ARG A 31 -13.39 17.94 4.99
N GLU A 32 -13.60 17.48 6.21
CA GLU A 32 -12.83 17.92 7.39
C GLU A 32 -11.34 17.58 7.23
N GLN A 33 -11.03 16.36 6.78
CA GLN A 33 -9.65 15.96 6.46
C GLN A 33 -9.04 16.89 5.41
N LEU A 34 -9.77 17.23 4.34
CA LEU A 34 -9.29 18.17 3.33
C LEU A 34 -8.99 19.55 3.92
N GLN A 35 -9.83 20.04 4.81
CA GLN A 35 -9.58 21.32 5.51
C GLN A 35 -8.29 21.25 6.35
N GLY A 36 -8.07 20.17 7.08
CA GLY A 36 -6.83 19.94 7.81
C GLY A 36 -5.59 19.93 6.90
N LEU A 37 -5.68 19.25 5.74
CA LEU A 37 -4.60 19.23 4.74
C LEU A 37 -4.33 20.63 4.16
N ARG A 38 -5.37 21.45 3.92
CA ARG A 38 -5.23 22.85 3.50
C ARG A 38 -4.51 23.69 4.56
N ALA A 39 -4.83 23.49 5.84
CA ALA A 39 -4.17 24.18 6.94
C ALA A 39 -2.67 23.83 7.04
N LEU A 40 -2.27 22.65 6.57
CA LEU A 40 -0.88 22.24 6.45
C LEU A 40 -0.18 22.75 5.16
N GLY A 41 -0.86 23.56 4.34
CA GLY A 41 -0.30 24.16 3.13
C GLY A 41 -0.41 23.28 1.87
N LEU A 42 -1.09 22.11 1.93
CA LEU A 42 -1.28 21.25 0.77
C LEU A 42 -2.40 21.80 -0.13
N GLY A 43 -2.04 22.12 -1.37
CA GLY A 43 -2.92 22.78 -2.34
C GLY A 43 -3.84 21.82 -3.13
N GLU A 44 -4.56 22.38 -4.11
CA GLU A 44 -5.42 21.60 -4.99
C GLU A 44 -4.64 20.63 -5.89
N ALA A 45 -3.39 20.93 -6.16
CA ALA A 45 -2.49 20.02 -6.88
C ALA A 45 -2.17 18.74 -6.08
N ASP A 46 -2.25 18.84 -4.74
CA ASP A 46 -1.94 17.72 -3.84
C ASP A 46 -3.21 16.94 -3.46
N TYR A 47 -4.26 17.68 -3.07
CA TYR A 47 -5.55 17.09 -2.68
C TYR A 47 -6.70 17.91 -3.22
N ARG A 48 -7.71 17.27 -3.77
CA ARG A 48 -8.93 17.95 -4.24
C ARG A 48 -10.16 17.10 -3.98
N TRP A 49 -11.25 17.78 -3.73
CA TRP A 49 -12.55 17.15 -3.66
C TRP A 49 -13.09 16.91 -5.06
N LEU A 50 -13.61 15.71 -5.30
CA LEU A 50 -14.36 15.35 -6.51
C LEU A 50 -15.84 15.24 -6.15
N GLU A 51 -16.66 16.04 -6.78
CA GLU A 51 -18.10 15.88 -6.70
C GLU A 51 -18.53 14.57 -7.39
N PRO A 52 -19.72 14.02 -7.09
CA PRO A 52 -20.17 12.73 -7.65
C PRO A 52 -20.05 12.61 -9.18
N ALA A 53 -20.36 13.69 -9.91
CA ALA A 53 -20.26 13.72 -11.37
C ALA A 53 -18.81 13.67 -11.89
N GLU A 54 -17.85 14.22 -11.14
CA GLU A 54 -16.42 14.15 -11.47
C GLU A 54 -15.83 12.78 -11.08
N LEU A 55 -16.24 12.26 -9.91
CA LEU A 55 -15.86 10.91 -9.49
C LEU A 55 -16.31 9.86 -10.51
N ALA A 56 -17.54 9.95 -11.03
CA ALA A 56 -18.09 9.02 -12.01
C ALA A 56 -17.29 8.92 -13.33
N LYS A 57 -16.45 9.93 -13.63
CA LYS A 57 -15.53 9.89 -14.78
C LYS A 57 -14.29 9.02 -14.53
N GLN A 58 -13.97 8.73 -13.26
CA GLN A 58 -12.79 8.00 -12.83
C GLN A 58 -13.13 6.65 -12.19
N LEU A 59 -14.23 6.61 -11.42
CA LEU A 59 -14.71 5.41 -10.75
C LEU A 59 -16.22 5.51 -10.60
N ARG A 60 -16.96 4.53 -11.12
CA ARG A 60 -18.41 4.49 -11.03
C ARG A 60 -18.83 3.69 -9.81
N LEU A 61 -19.48 4.38 -8.88
CA LEU A 61 -20.05 3.83 -7.66
C LEU A 61 -21.56 4.09 -7.64
N ALA A 62 -22.30 3.25 -6.92
CA ALA A 62 -23.73 3.45 -6.71
C ALA A 62 -23.97 4.58 -5.69
N ASN A 63 -24.54 5.70 -6.16
CA ASN A 63 -24.94 6.86 -5.34
C ASN A 63 -23.87 7.39 -4.35
N PRO A 64 -22.62 7.64 -4.81
CA PRO A 64 -21.58 8.16 -3.93
C PRO A 64 -21.85 9.62 -3.57
N TYR A 65 -21.32 10.05 -2.42
CA TYR A 65 -21.35 11.45 -1.95
C TYR A 65 -20.16 12.27 -2.47
N GLY A 66 -19.21 11.65 -3.16
CA GLY A 66 -17.99 12.25 -3.68
C GLY A 66 -16.74 11.52 -3.22
N ALA A 67 -15.57 12.10 -3.50
CA ALA A 67 -14.29 11.55 -3.09
C ALA A 67 -13.24 12.64 -2.82
N LEU A 68 -12.33 12.37 -1.92
CA LEU A 68 -11.07 13.09 -1.79
C LEU A 68 -10.03 12.41 -2.68
N PHE A 69 -9.46 13.14 -3.62
CA PHE A 69 -8.43 12.64 -4.54
C PHE A 69 -7.07 13.23 -4.23
N THR A 70 -6.03 12.40 -4.34
CA THR A 70 -4.64 12.83 -4.41
C THR A 70 -3.90 12.10 -5.52
N PRO A 71 -3.05 12.80 -6.32
CA PRO A 71 -2.21 12.17 -7.34
C PRO A 71 -0.95 11.51 -6.74
N HIS A 72 -0.67 11.70 -5.45
CA HIS A 72 0.56 11.26 -4.77
C HIS A 72 0.50 9.82 -4.29
N CYS A 73 -0.12 8.94 -5.09
CA CYS A 73 -0.18 7.51 -4.85
C CYS A 73 0.15 6.75 -6.12
N ALA A 74 0.58 5.51 -5.97
CA ALA A 74 0.89 4.62 -7.07
C ALA A 74 0.49 3.19 -6.73
N THR A 75 0.24 2.39 -7.75
CA THR A 75 0.08 0.94 -7.62
C THR A 75 1.39 0.25 -7.95
N ILE A 76 1.64 -0.87 -7.31
CA ILE A 76 2.82 -1.72 -7.53
C ILE A 76 2.43 -3.20 -7.42
N GLN A 77 3.31 -4.07 -7.90
CA GLN A 77 3.30 -5.49 -7.56
C GLN A 77 4.31 -5.72 -6.42
N PRO A 78 3.85 -5.99 -5.19
CA PRO A 78 4.71 -5.95 -4.00
C PRO A 78 5.85 -6.95 -4.04
N ALA A 79 5.60 -8.20 -4.50
CA ALA A 79 6.63 -9.23 -4.54
C ALA A 79 7.72 -8.90 -5.58
N ARG A 80 7.37 -8.28 -6.72
CA ARG A 80 8.36 -7.80 -7.69
C ARG A 80 9.21 -6.68 -7.11
N LEU A 81 8.60 -5.74 -6.37
CA LEU A 81 9.33 -4.68 -5.69
C LEU A 81 10.35 -5.24 -4.70
N VAL A 82 9.91 -6.15 -3.81
CA VAL A 82 10.79 -6.75 -2.79
C VAL A 82 11.96 -7.50 -3.43
N ARG A 83 11.69 -8.34 -4.45
CA ARG A 83 12.75 -9.04 -5.18
C ARG A 83 13.69 -8.09 -5.93
N GLY A 84 13.14 -7.00 -6.48
CA GLY A 84 13.95 -5.96 -7.12
C GLY A 84 14.88 -5.26 -6.13
N LEU A 85 14.36 -4.90 -4.96
CA LEU A 85 15.16 -4.31 -3.87
C LEU A 85 16.23 -5.28 -3.36
N ALA A 86 15.90 -6.56 -3.20
CA ALA A 86 16.90 -7.57 -2.81
C ALA A 86 18.07 -7.60 -3.79
N ARG A 87 17.80 -7.72 -5.11
CA ARG A 87 18.88 -7.68 -6.13
C ARG A 87 19.70 -6.39 -6.08
N CYS A 88 19.05 -5.24 -5.82
CA CYS A 88 19.77 -3.97 -5.70
C CYS A 88 20.74 -3.98 -4.52
N VAL A 89 20.32 -4.42 -3.34
CA VAL A 89 21.20 -4.42 -2.16
C VAL A 89 22.30 -5.47 -2.26
N GLU A 90 22.01 -6.64 -2.87
CA GLU A 90 23.02 -7.66 -3.16
C GLU A 90 24.10 -7.13 -4.13
N SER A 91 23.71 -6.36 -5.16
CA SER A 91 24.66 -5.72 -6.07
C SER A 91 25.54 -4.68 -5.38
N MET A 92 25.13 -4.17 -4.23
CA MET A 92 25.89 -3.26 -3.38
C MET A 92 26.76 -3.99 -2.34
N GLY A 93 26.81 -5.33 -2.39
CA GLY A 93 27.62 -6.16 -1.51
C GLY A 93 26.95 -6.56 -0.20
N VAL A 94 25.63 -6.37 -0.08
CA VAL A 94 24.87 -6.86 1.09
C VAL A 94 24.60 -8.36 0.92
N GLU A 95 24.91 -9.13 1.95
CA GLU A 95 24.61 -10.57 1.98
C GLU A 95 23.19 -10.80 2.52
N ILE A 96 22.36 -11.54 1.78
CA ILE A 96 21.01 -11.95 2.17
C ILE A 96 21.01 -13.46 2.43
N TYR A 97 20.63 -13.84 3.65
CA TYR A 97 20.50 -15.24 4.03
C TYR A 97 19.01 -15.61 4.13
N GLU A 98 18.48 -16.22 3.10
CA GLU A 98 17.14 -16.81 3.11
C GLU A 98 17.09 -18.11 3.94
N GLN A 99 15.89 -18.55 4.33
CA GLN A 99 15.65 -19.75 5.15
C GLN A 99 16.46 -19.81 6.45
N SER A 100 16.94 -18.66 6.90
CA SER A 100 17.79 -18.47 8.07
C SER A 100 17.00 -17.83 9.22
N ARG A 101 16.05 -18.61 9.77
CA ARG A 101 15.16 -18.11 10.83
C ARG A 101 15.97 -17.68 12.06
N VAL A 102 15.80 -16.44 12.46
CA VAL A 102 16.34 -15.91 13.71
C VAL A 102 15.62 -16.58 14.90
N LEU A 103 16.38 -17.18 15.79
CA LEU A 103 15.89 -17.83 17.01
C LEU A 103 15.87 -16.86 18.18
N ASP A 104 16.97 -16.13 18.35
CA ASP A 104 17.10 -15.07 19.33
C ASP A 104 18.17 -14.05 18.91
N TRP A 105 18.25 -12.95 19.63
CA TRP A 105 19.36 -11.99 19.53
C TRP A 105 19.60 -11.26 20.85
N GLN A 106 20.81 -10.75 20.97
CA GLN A 106 21.25 -9.85 22.03
C GLN A 106 22.12 -8.76 21.39
N PRO A 107 22.43 -7.65 22.07
CA PRO A 107 23.33 -6.64 21.52
C PRO A 107 24.59 -7.26 20.90
N GLY A 108 24.84 -6.96 19.63
CA GLY A 108 26.00 -7.43 18.89
C GLY A 108 25.92 -8.86 18.33
N LEU A 109 24.86 -9.62 18.57
CA LEU A 109 24.79 -11.04 18.15
C LEU A 109 23.37 -11.47 17.79
N VAL A 110 23.20 -12.05 16.59
CA VAL A 110 21.99 -12.73 16.13
C VAL A 110 22.28 -14.23 16.01
N ARG A 111 21.36 -15.09 16.45
CA ARG A 111 21.46 -16.55 16.34
C ARG A 111 20.40 -17.15 15.44
N THR A 112 20.82 -18.08 14.61
CA THR A 112 19.97 -18.93 13.77
C THR A 112 20.25 -20.39 14.07
N ALA A 113 19.48 -21.31 13.46
CA ALA A 113 19.74 -22.75 13.57
C ALA A 113 21.06 -23.16 12.87
N GLN A 114 21.50 -22.39 11.87
CA GLN A 114 22.68 -22.69 11.07
C GLN A 114 23.95 -21.99 11.53
N GLY A 115 23.82 -20.96 12.38
CA GLY A 115 24.99 -20.21 12.85
C GLY A 115 24.60 -18.92 13.56
N SER A 116 25.55 -18.00 13.62
CA SER A 116 25.35 -16.70 14.26
C SER A 116 26.01 -15.58 13.45
N VAL A 117 25.44 -14.38 13.54
CA VAL A 117 25.97 -13.15 12.93
C VAL A 117 26.32 -12.16 14.03
N ARG A 118 27.49 -11.55 13.93
CA ARG A 118 27.91 -10.44 14.79
C ARG A 118 27.78 -9.13 14.03
N ALA A 119 27.20 -8.12 14.65
CA ALA A 119 27.07 -6.79 14.09
C ALA A 119 26.98 -5.74 15.20
N ASP A 120 27.49 -4.53 14.93
CA ASP A 120 27.38 -3.41 15.87
C ASP A 120 25.95 -2.97 16.08
N TRP A 121 25.11 -3.09 15.03
CA TRP A 121 23.70 -2.74 15.04
C TRP A 121 22.85 -3.91 14.55
N ILE A 122 21.77 -4.16 15.26
CA ILE A 122 20.75 -5.15 14.88
C ILE A 122 19.43 -4.41 14.71
N VAL A 123 18.88 -4.47 13.50
CA VAL A 123 17.61 -3.81 13.15
C VAL A 123 16.53 -4.87 12.91
N PRO A 124 15.61 -5.11 13.87
CA PRO A 124 14.49 -6.03 13.69
C PRO A 124 13.45 -5.40 12.75
N ALA A 125 13.47 -5.77 11.49
CA ALA A 125 12.51 -5.32 10.47
C ALA A 125 11.55 -6.48 10.12
N VAL A 126 10.83 -7.01 11.10
CA VAL A 126 10.06 -8.26 11.04
C VAL A 126 8.55 -8.07 10.99
N GLU A 127 8.08 -6.85 11.02
CA GLU A 127 6.68 -6.45 10.92
C GLU A 127 5.76 -7.35 11.80
N GLY A 128 4.65 -7.89 11.28
CA GLY A 128 3.67 -8.72 12.00
C GLY A 128 4.27 -10.00 12.60
N TYR A 129 5.42 -10.47 12.13
CA TYR A 129 6.14 -11.60 12.73
C TYR A 129 6.78 -11.27 14.09
N ALA A 130 6.84 -10.00 14.48
CA ALA A 130 7.35 -9.57 15.79
C ALA A 130 6.67 -10.30 16.95
N ALA A 131 5.39 -10.60 16.84
CA ALA A 131 4.62 -11.33 17.86
C ALA A 131 5.17 -12.74 18.14
N SER A 132 5.88 -13.37 17.18
CA SER A 132 6.49 -14.69 17.33
C SER A 132 7.89 -14.67 17.97
N LEU A 133 8.45 -13.48 18.17
CA LEU A 133 9.80 -13.28 18.70
C LEU A 133 9.71 -12.76 20.14
N PRO A 134 10.13 -13.54 21.17
CA PRO A 134 9.91 -13.21 22.58
C PRO A 134 10.28 -11.78 22.98
N PRO A 135 11.41 -11.20 22.54
CA PRO A 135 11.76 -9.83 22.90
C PRO A 135 10.82 -8.75 22.32
N LEU A 136 10.08 -9.05 21.22
CA LEU A 136 9.21 -8.11 20.54
C LEU A 136 7.72 -8.41 20.66
N GLY A 137 7.34 -9.54 21.27
CA GLY A 137 5.97 -10.06 21.26
C GLY A 137 4.89 -9.14 21.84
N ARG A 138 5.26 -8.08 22.57
CA ARG A 138 4.33 -7.10 23.15
C ARG A 138 4.40 -5.70 22.54
N TYR A 139 5.28 -5.48 21.56
CA TYR A 139 5.44 -4.18 20.93
C TYR A 139 4.45 -3.93 19.79
N GLN A 140 3.91 -4.98 19.19
CA GLN A 140 3.01 -4.89 18.05
C GLN A 140 1.83 -5.84 18.20
N LEU A 141 0.64 -5.36 17.81
CA LEU A 141 -0.55 -6.17 17.64
C LEU A 141 -0.73 -6.41 16.13
N PRO A 142 -0.53 -7.64 15.64
CA PRO A 142 -0.74 -7.92 14.23
C PRO A 142 -2.23 -7.86 13.88
N VAL A 143 -2.59 -7.00 12.94
CA VAL A 143 -3.93 -6.91 12.36
C VAL A 143 -3.85 -7.40 10.93
N GLN A 144 -4.65 -8.42 10.60
CA GLN A 144 -4.65 -9.01 9.27
C GLN A 144 -5.52 -8.20 8.32
N SER A 145 -4.99 -7.89 7.14
CA SER A 145 -5.74 -7.44 5.99
C SER A 145 -6.03 -8.63 5.08
N LEU A 146 -7.29 -8.80 4.69
CA LEU A 146 -7.69 -9.86 3.78
C LEU A 146 -7.67 -9.32 2.35
N LEU A 147 -6.96 -10.01 1.47
CA LEU A 147 -6.89 -9.69 0.06
C LEU A 147 -7.65 -10.72 -0.75
N VAL A 148 -8.49 -10.25 -1.65
CA VAL A 148 -9.13 -11.05 -2.70
C VAL A 148 -8.84 -10.41 -4.04
N ALA A 149 -8.76 -11.22 -5.09
CA ALA A 149 -8.64 -10.74 -6.46
C ALA A 149 -9.62 -11.52 -7.34
N THR A 150 -10.24 -10.82 -8.28
CA THR A 150 -11.07 -11.48 -9.30
C THR A 150 -10.19 -12.26 -10.28
N GLU A 151 -10.82 -13.05 -11.13
CA GLU A 151 -10.22 -13.40 -12.43
C GLU A 151 -10.01 -12.12 -13.27
N PRO A 152 -9.19 -12.17 -14.34
CA PRO A 152 -9.04 -11.02 -15.23
C PRO A 152 -10.38 -10.58 -15.80
N LEU A 153 -10.72 -9.30 -15.66
CA LEU A 153 -11.99 -8.76 -16.12
C LEU A 153 -11.86 -8.25 -17.56
N PRO A 154 -12.90 -8.46 -18.41
CA PRO A 154 -12.90 -7.98 -19.78
C PRO A 154 -12.88 -6.45 -19.86
N ALA A 155 -12.42 -5.92 -21.00
CA ALA A 155 -12.28 -4.49 -21.23
C ALA A 155 -13.60 -3.72 -21.09
N GLU A 156 -14.71 -4.30 -21.49
CA GLU A 156 -16.05 -3.71 -21.33
C GLU A 156 -16.46 -3.56 -19.86
N THR A 157 -16.10 -4.52 -19.00
CA THR A 157 -16.34 -4.42 -17.55
C THR A 157 -15.50 -3.28 -16.94
N TRP A 158 -14.22 -3.16 -17.34
CA TRP A 158 -13.38 -2.06 -16.91
C TRP A 158 -13.88 -0.70 -17.40
N ALA A 159 -14.42 -0.64 -18.62
CA ALA A 159 -15.08 0.56 -19.14
C ALA A 159 -16.32 0.94 -18.31
N GLN A 160 -17.03 -0.02 -17.73
CA GLN A 160 -18.16 0.22 -16.83
C GLN A 160 -17.70 0.65 -15.44
N ILE A 161 -16.65 0.06 -14.89
CA ILE A 161 -16.07 0.44 -13.59
C ILE A 161 -15.43 1.83 -13.66
N GLY A 162 -14.69 2.12 -14.71
CA GLY A 162 -14.03 3.41 -14.98
C GLY A 162 -12.63 3.53 -14.37
N LEU A 163 -12.23 2.66 -13.44
CA LEU A 163 -10.94 2.73 -12.76
C LEU A 163 -9.77 2.47 -13.72
N GLU A 164 -8.88 3.45 -13.84
CA GLU A 164 -7.69 3.31 -14.68
C GLU A 164 -6.57 2.55 -13.97
N ARG A 165 -5.66 1.98 -14.76
CA ARG A 165 -4.45 1.34 -14.24
C ARG A 165 -3.55 2.38 -13.55
N GLY A 166 -3.06 2.04 -12.38
CA GLY A 166 -2.23 2.93 -11.55
C GLY A 166 -3.03 3.74 -10.55
N GLN A 167 -4.35 3.79 -10.67
CA GLN A 167 -5.23 4.43 -9.70
C GLN A 167 -5.73 3.40 -8.68
N ALA A 168 -5.75 3.80 -7.42
CA ALA A 168 -6.35 3.04 -6.32
C ALA A 168 -7.60 3.75 -5.81
N PHE A 169 -8.46 3.02 -5.12
CA PHE A 169 -9.56 3.60 -4.36
C PHE A 169 -9.60 3.03 -2.94
N SER A 170 -10.18 3.77 -2.04
CA SER A 170 -10.45 3.34 -0.66
C SER A 170 -11.77 3.92 -0.22
N GLU A 171 -12.56 3.15 0.51
CA GLU A 171 -13.77 3.64 1.16
C GLU A 171 -13.43 4.24 2.52
N ALA A 172 -13.96 5.41 2.82
CA ALA A 172 -13.78 6.10 4.11
C ALA A 172 -14.69 5.48 5.18
N SER A 173 -14.42 4.26 5.60
CA SER A 173 -15.15 3.55 6.65
C SER A 173 -14.22 3.00 7.72
N ARG A 174 -14.79 2.62 8.90
CA ARG A 174 -14.00 2.00 9.98
C ARG A 174 -13.41 0.65 9.57
N GLN A 175 -14.18 -0.14 8.83
CA GLN A 175 -13.68 -1.32 8.14
C GLN A 175 -13.31 -0.89 6.73
N VAL A 176 -12.05 -0.52 6.56
CA VAL A 176 -11.55 0.01 5.30
C VAL A 176 -11.62 -1.06 4.21
N THR A 177 -12.26 -0.71 3.11
CA THR A 177 -12.20 -1.47 1.86
C THR A 177 -11.41 -0.64 0.85
N TYR A 178 -10.45 -1.24 0.20
CA TYR A 178 -9.65 -0.58 -0.83
C TYR A 178 -9.36 -1.53 -1.97
N GLY A 179 -9.04 -0.99 -3.13
CA GLY A 179 -8.75 -1.82 -4.29
C GLY A 179 -8.04 -1.05 -5.40
N GLN A 180 -7.64 -1.81 -6.39
CA GLN A 180 -6.95 -1.32 -7.59
C GLN A 180 -7.17 -2.26 -8.77
N ARG A 181 -6.93 -1.74 -9.97
CA ARG A 181 -6.79 -2.56 -11.18
C ARG A 181 -5.34 -3.04 -11.30
N THR A 182 -5.14 -4.35 -11.29
CA THR A 182 -3.82 -4.96 -11.44
C THR A 182 -3.29 -4.87 -12.88
N ALA A 183 -2.01 -5.19 -13.09
CA ALA A 183 -1.40 -5.19 -14.42
C ALA A 183 -2.02 -6.21 -15.39
N ASP A 184 -2.57 -7.31 -14.84
CA ASP A 184 -3.27 -8.38 -15.58
C ASP A 184 -4.80 -8.25 -15.55
N ASP A 185 -5.30 -7.01 -15.33
CA ASP A 185 -6.73 -6.66 -15.41
C ASP A 185 -7.65 -7.35 -14.38
N ARG A 186 -7.14 -7.61 -13.19
CA ARG A 186 -7.95 -8.04 -12.03
C ARG A 186 -8.35 -6.84 -11.18
N LEU A 187 -9.49 -6.96 -10.53
CA LEU A 187 -9.82 -6.11 -9.38
C LEU A 187 -9.29 -6.80 -8.13
N ALA A 188 -8.35 -6.16 -7.44
CA ALA A 188 -7.75 -6.65 -6.20
C ALA A 188 -7.98 -5.64 -5.07
#